data_57a3fd72b7bd66bc47919841d228f8a6
#
_entry.id   57a3fd72b7bd66bc47919841d228f8a6
#
_cell.length_a   1.000
_cell.length_b   1.000
_cell.length_c   1.000
_cell.angle_alpha   90.00
_cell.angle_beta   90.00
_cell.angle_gamma   90.00
#
_symmetry.space_group_name_H-M   'P 1'
#
loop_
_entity.id
_entity.type
_entity.pdbx_description
1 polymer ?
#
loop_
_entity_poly.entity_id
_entity_poly.type
_entity_poly.pdbx_seq_one_letter_code
_entity_poly.pdbx_strand_id
1 'polypeptide(L)'
;MTYSEMGRKIQTAGTWFVGSFMGEILLHYLECCDDVEKKLSFIEYMHKEYGEALEYTYDTTKTKCYAVFSIIKEQKVVEALDYVLQSNDKKVFDGGKENAQAVLDSIRDGKYKLPY
;
A
#
# COMPACT_ATOMS: atom_id res chain seq x y z
N MET A 1 11.67 11.23 -3.88
CA MET A 1 10.35 11.18 -4.58
C MET A 1 9.61 12.48 -4.37
N THR A 2 9.19 13.11 -5.46
CA THR A 2 8.36 14.31 -5.41
C THR A 2 6.90 13.93 -5.14
N TYR A 3 6.07 14.94 -4.82
CA TYR A 3 4.62 14.72 -4.64
C TYR A 3 3.99 14.16 -5.93
N SER A 4 4.40 14.66 -7.10
CA SER A 4 3.91 14.16 -8.39
C SER A 4 4.28 12.69 -8.64
N GLU A 5 5.50 12.31 -8.29
CA GLU A 5 5.96 10.92 -8.42
C GLU A 5 5.19 10.00 -7.47
N MET A 6 4.95 10.44 -6.23
CA MET A 6 4.12 9.74 -5.27
C MET A 6 2.71 9.54 -5.81
N GLY A 7 2.11 10.59 -6.36
CA GLY A 7 0.77 10.52 -6.95
C GLY A 7 0.69 9.50 -8.08
N ARG A 8 1.71 9.44 -8.95
CA ARG A 8 1.77 8.44 -10.02
C ARG A 8 1.86 7.01 -9.47
N LYS A 9 2.63 6.79 -8.41
CA LYS A 9 2.71 5.47 -7.75
C LYS A 9 1.37 5.09 -7.13
N ILE A 10 0.67 6.04 -6.51
CA ILE A 10 -0.65 5.80 -5.95
C ILE A 10 -1.64 5.46 -7.07
N GLN A 11 -1.58 6.15 -8.22
CA GLN A 11 -2.45 5.84 -9.35
C GLN A 11 -2.14 4.47 -9.96
N THR A 12 -0.87 4.09 -10.01
CA THR A 12 -0.46 2.76 -10.49
C THR A 12 -1.04 1.65 -9.61
N ALA A 13 -0.96 1.80 -8.29
CA ALA A 13 -1.54 0.85 -7.35
C ALA A 13 -3.07 0.96 -7.29
N GLY A 14 -3.60 2.15 -7.48
CA GLY A 14 -5.00 2.48 -7.24
C GLY A 14 -5.19 3.03 -5.83
N THR A 15 -5.92 4.12 -5.72
CA THR A 15 -6.15 4.81 -4.44
C THR A 15 -6.77 3.89 -3.39
N TRP A 16 -7.76 3.08 -3.80
CA TRP A 16 -8.40 2.11 -2.91
C TRP A 16 -7.41 1.06 -2.43
N PHE A 17 -6.55 0.54 -3.32
CA PHE A 17 -5.57 -0.48 -2.98
C PHE A 17 -4.57 0.06 -1.95
N VAL A 18 -4.07 1.27 -2.16
CA VAL A 18 -3.14 1.91 -1.23
C VAL A 18 -3.78 2.06 0.15
N GLY A 19 -5.00 2.57 0.20
CA GLY A 19 -5.73 2.73 1.46
C GLY A 19 -6.01 1.41 2.16
N SER A 20 -6.47 0.42 1.38
CA SER A 20 -6.91 -0.87 1.94
C SER A 20 -5.76 -1.74 2.41
N PHE A 21 -4.60 -1.71 1.72
CA PHE A 21 -3.52 -2.67 1.95
C PHE A 21 -2.21 -2.07 2.45
N MET A 22 -2.12 -0.74 2.64
CA MET A 22 -0.91 -0.13 3.17
C MET A 22 -0.50 -0.75 4.51
N GLY A 23 -1.46 -0.97 5.41
CA GLY A 23 -1.18 -1.56 6.72
C GLY A 23 -0.59 -2.96 6.62
N GLU A 24 -1.21 -3.82 5.80
CA GLU A 24 -0.74 -5.19 5.58
C GLU A 24 0.68 -5.20 5.00
N ILE A 25 0.89 -4.40 3.96
CA ILE A 25 2.19 -4.32 3.28
C ILE A 25 3.26 -3.75 4.21
N LEU A 26 2.91 -2.74 4.99
CA LEU A 26 3.83 -2.11 5.95
C LEU A 26 4.30 -3.10 7.01
N LEU A 27 3.40 -3.94 7.53
CA LEU A 27 3.74 -4.96 8.52
C LEU A 27 4.78 -5.95 7.99
N HIS A 28 4.72 -6.29 6.71
CA HIS A 28 5.62 -7.27 6.10
C HIS A 28 6.84 -6.64 5.42
N TYR A 29 6.88 -5.32 5.28
CA TYR A 29 7.92 -4.65 4.52
C TYR A 29 9.32 -4.91 5.05
N LEU A 30 9.51 -4.88 6.38
CA LEU A 30 10.82 -5.09 6.98
C LEU A 30 11.38 -6.50 6.72
N GLU A 31 10.49 -7.48 6.53
CA GLU A 31 10.89 -8.86 6.24
C GLU A 31 11.37 -9.03 4.81
N CYS A 32 10.87 -8.21 3.88
CA CYS A 32 11.14 -8.39 2.46
C CYS A 32 11.93 -7.25 1.79
N CYS A 33 12.21 -6.16 2.50
CA CYS A 33 12.66 -4.87 1.92
C CYS A 33 13.67 -4.96 0.77
N ASP A 34 14.79 -5.67 0.93
CA ASP A 34 15.82 -5.78 -0.10
C ASP A 34 15.95 -7.19 -0.68
N ASP A 35 15.08 -8.11 -0.29
CA ASP A 35 15.13 -9.51 -0.72
C ASP A 35 14.04 -9.76 -1.76
N VAL A 36 14.47 -9.95 -3.02
CA VAL A 36 13.55 -10.16 -4.16
C VAL A 36 12.71 -11.43 -3.95
N GLU A 37 13.30 -12.51 -3.46
CA GLU A 37 12.57 -13.76 -3.24
C GLU A 37 11.49 -13.61 -2.18
N LYS A 38 11.80 -12.91 -1.08
CA LYS A 38 10.82 -12.65 -0.03
C LYS A 38 9.70 -11.72 -0.52
N LYS A 39 10.03 -10.72 -1.33
CA LYS A 39 9.03 -9.86 -1.97
C LYS A 39 8.08 -10.68 -2.84
N LEU A 40 8.62 -11.57 -3.67
CA LEU A 40 7.80 -12.43 -4.54
C LEU A 40 6.93 -13.38 -3.73
N SER A 41 7.44 -13.96 -2.65
CA SER A 41 6.65 -14.81 -1.76
C SER A 41 5.51 -14.04 -1.11
N PHE A 42 5.77 -12.81 -0.68
CA PHE A 42 4.75 -11.92 -0.12
C PHE A 42 3.68 -11.57 -1.17
N ILE A 43 4.10 -11.30 -2.40
CA ILE A 43 3.17 -10.99 -3.49
C ILE A 43 2.28 -12.20 -3.81
N GLU A 44 2.84 -13.42 -3.79
CA GLU A 44 2.04 -14.64 -3.94
C GLU A 44 0.99 -14.75 -2.82
N TYR A 45 1.39 -14.48 -1.58
CA TYR A 45 0.47 -14.45 -0.45
C TYR A 45 -0.66 -13.44 -0.69
N MET A 46 -0.32 -12.21 -1.06
CA MET A 46 -1.29 -11.15 -1.33
C MET A 46 -2.25 -11.52 -2.46
N HIS A 47 -1.72 -12.17 -3.49
CA HIS A 47 -2.55 -12.60 -4.61
C HIS A 47 -3.55 -13.69 -4.20
N LYS A 48 -3.11 -14.67 -3.44
CA LYS A 48 -3.98 -15.75 -2.96
C LYS A 48 -5.02 -15.26 -1.97
N GLU A 49 -4.61 -14.38 -1.05
CA GLU A 49 -5.52 -13.90 0.00
C GLU A 49 -6.51 -12.86 -0.52
N TYR A 50 -6.11 -11.99 -1.45
CA TYR A 50 -6.90 -10.84 -1.86
C TYR A 50 -7.04 -10.71 -3.38
N GLY A 51 -5.95 -10.89 -4.12
CA GLY A 51 -5.93 -10.60 -5.55
C GLY A 51 -6.90 -11.44 -6.36
N GLU A 52 -6.99 -12.74 -6.08
CA GLU A 52 -7.92 -13.63 -6.77
C GLU A 52 -9.37 -13.22 -6.55
N ALA A 53 -9.74 -12.90 -5.32
CA ALA A 53 -11.09 -12.46 -4.98
C ALA A 53 -11.43 -11.11 -5.63
N LEU A 54 -10.43 -10.26 -5.84
CA LEU A 54 -10.56 -8.96 -6.51
C LEU A 54 -10.48 -9.08 -8.04
N GLU A 55 -10.34 -10.30 -8.54
CA GLU A 55 -10.22 -10.58 -9.98
C GLU A 55 -8.98 -9.95 -10.63
N TYR A 56 -7.91 -9.79 -9.85
CA TYR A 56 -6.62 -9.34 -10.37
C TYR A 56 -5.86 -10.52 -10.98
N THR A 57 -5.11 -10.27 -12.06
CA THR A 57 -4.07 -11.20 -12.48
C THR A 57 -2.90 -11.12 -11.50
N TYR A 58 -2.03 -12.12 -11.50
CA TYR A 58 -0.83 -12.10 -10.68
C TYR A 58 0.04 -10.87 -10.99
N ASP A 59 0.21 -10.55 -12.29
CA ASP A 59 0.99 -9.38 -12.71
C ASP A 59 0.40 -8.08 -12.20
N THR A 60 -0.92 -7.97 -12.16
CA THR A 60 -1.60 -6.79 -11.60
C THR A 60 -1.32 -6.65 -10.11
N THR A 61 -1.47 -7.75 -9.35
CA THR A 61 -1.15 -7.76 -7.92
C THR A 61 0.30 -7.37 -7.68
N LYS A 62 1.22 -7.93 -8.45
CA LYS A 62 2.65 -7.64 -8.37
C LYS A 62 2.95 -6.17 -8.61
N THR A 63 2.38 -5.60 -9.68
CA THR A 63 2.57 -4.18 -10.01
C THR A 63 2.09 -3.27 -8.89
N LYS A 64 0.92 -3.56 -8.34
CA LYS A 64 0.34 -2.78 -7.24
C LYS A 64 1.19 -2.86 -5.96
N CYS A 65 1.64 -4.05 -5.61
CA CYS A 65 2.51 -4.24 -4.44
C CYS A 65 3.84 -3.51 -4.59
N TYR A 66 4.47 -3.58 -5.76
CA TYR A 66 5.73 -2.88 -6.00
C TYR A 66 5.55 -1.36 -5.94
N ALA A 67 4.42 -0.83 -6.40
CA ALA A 67 4.14 0.60 -6.28
C ALA A 67 4.08 1.02 -4.80
N VAL A 68 3.43 0.23 -3.95
CA VAL A 68 3.37 0.49 -2.51
C VAL A 68 4.75 0.32 -1.86
N PHE A 69 5.52 -0.69 -2.22
CA PHE A 69 6.90 -0.84 -1.75
C PHE A 69 7.74 0.41 -2.06
N SER A 70 7.57 0.98 -3.25
CA SER A 70 8.28 2.21 -3.64
C SER A 70 7.91 3.39 -2.73
N ILE A 71 6.63 3.53 -2.40
CA ILE A 71 6.15 4.58 -1.49
C ILE A 71 6.79 4.42 -0.11
N ILE A 72 6.85 3.20 0.40
CA ILE A 72 7.46 2.92 1.71
C ILE A 72 8.98 3.21 1.66
N LYS A 73 9.66 2.72 0.63
CA LYS A 73 11.10 2.92 0.45
C LYS A 73 11.47 4.40 0.40
N GLU A 74 10.63 5.20 -0.25
CA GLU A 74 10.86 6.65 -0.39
C GLU A 74 10.36 7.45 0.82
N GLN A 75 9.97 6.76 1.89
CA GLN A 75 9.57 7.39 3.16
C GLN A 75 8.34 8.30 3.02
N LYS A 76 7.35 7.87 2.23
CA LYS A 76 6.15 8.66 1.92
C LYS A 76 4.85 8.02 2.41
N VAL A 77 4.91 7.14 3.43
CA VAL A 77 3.72 6.42 3.92
C VAL A 77 2.64 7.38 4.40
N VAL A 78 2.99 8.32 5.27
CA VAL A 78 2.02 9.27 5.84
C VAL A 78 1.42 10.15 4.75
N GLU A 79 2.26 10.69 3.87
CA GLU A 79 1.83 11.56 2.78
C GLU A 79 0.91 10.81 1.81
N ALA A 80 1.22 9.53 1.54
CA ALA A 80 0.39 8.70 0.67
C ALA A 80 -0.99 8.41 1.29
N LEU A 81 -1.02 8.13 2.59
CA LEU A 81 -2.30 7.91 3.30
C LEU A 81 -3.13 9.19 3.34
N ASP A 82 -2.50 10.35 3.56
CA ASP A 82 -3.19 11.64 3.47
C ASP A 82 -3.77 11.89 2.07
N TYR A 83 -3.02 11.54 1.03
CA TYR A 83 -3.50 11.61 -0.36
C TYR A 83 -4.76 10.76 -0.55
N VAL A 84 -4.77 9.55 -0.01
CA VAL A 84 -5.94 8.66 -0.08
C VAL A 84 -7.14 9.30 0.62
N LEU A 85 -6.94 9.88 1.80
CA LEU A 85 -8.03 10.51 2.57
C LEU A 85 -8.64 11.72 1.84
N GLN A 86 -7.85 12.41 1.02
CA GLN A 86 -8.31 13.58 0.26
C GLN A 86 -8.85 13.22 -1.12
N SER A 87 -8.78 11.94 -1.52
CA SER A 87 -9.24 11.52 -2.84
C SER A 87 -10.77 11.56 -2.96
N ASN A 88 -11.24 11.97 -4.14
CA ASN A 88 -12.66 11.95 -4.50
C ASN A 88 -13.02 10.75 -5.38
N ASP A 89 -12.10 9.80 -5.58
CA ASP A 89 -12.36 8.58 -6.31
C ASP A 89 -13.43 7.76 -5.58
N LYS A 90 -14.52 7.43 -6.27
CA LYS A 90 -15.65 6.70 -5.67
C LYS A 90 -15.23 5.36 -5.07
N LYS A 91 -14.27 4.67 -5.68
CA LYS A 91 -13.80 3.36 -5.21
C LYS A 91 -13.15 3.43 -3.84
N VAL A 92 -12.54 4.55 -3.49
CA VAL A 92 -11.85 4.72 -2.21
C VAL A 92 -12.82 4.70 -1.03
N PHE A 93 -14.10 4.98 -1.26
CA PHE A 93 -15.12 4.97 -0.21
C PHE A 93 -15.55 3.56 0.21
N ASP A 94 -15.15 2.52 -0.53
CA ASP A 94 -15.42 1.11 -0.18
C ASP A 94 -14.37 0.58 0.83
N GLY A 95 -14.25 1.24 1.96
CA GLY A 95 -13.33 0.84 3.03
C GLY A 95 -11.93 1.41 2.91
N GLY A 96 -11.55 1.98 1.77
CA GLY A 96 -10.19 2.49 1.55
C GLY A 96 -9.84 3.65 2.48
N LYS A 97 -10.75 4.60 2.66
CA LYS A 97 -10.52 5.74 3.56
C LYS A 97 -10.50 5.33 5.02
N GLU A 98 -11.42 4.47 5.44
CA GLU A 98 -11.46 3.95 6.81
C GLU A 98 -10.18 3.21 7.17
N ASN A 99 -9.70 2.36 6.27
CA ASN A 99 -8.46 1.64 6.47
C ASN A 99 -7.25 2.57 6.49
N ALA A 100 -7.20 3.57 5.59
CA ALA A 100 -6.13 4.56 5.58
C ALA A 100 -6.09 5.35 6.88
N GLN A 101 -7.24 5.78 7.39
CA GLN A 101 -7.33 6.50 8.66
C GLN A 101 -6.88 5.63 9.82
N ALA A 102 -7.31 4.36 9.85
CA ALA A 102 -6.92 3.42 10.89
C ALA A 102 -5.39 3.22 10.93
N VAL A 103 -4.75 3.12 9.77
CA VAL A 103 -3.29 2.99 9.69
C VAL A 103 -2.59 4.27 10.17
N LEU A 104 -3.06 5.44 9.74
CA LEU A 104 -2.51 6.73 10.21
C LEU A 104 -2.62 6.85 11.74
N ASP A 105 -3.78 6.54 12.30
CA ASP A 105 -3.98 6.59 13.74
C ASP A 105 -3.03 5.62 14.45
N SER A 106 -2.85 4.42 13.91
CA SER A 106 -1.94 3.42 14.47
C SER A 106 -0.48 3.85 14.41
N ILE A 107 -0.08 4.57 13.34
CA ILE A 107 1.26 5.13 13.23
C ILE A 107 1.46 6.22 14.29
N ARG A 108 0.49 7.13 14.44
CA ARG A 108 0.53 8.20 15.44
C ARG A 108 0.56 7.66 16.87
N ASP A 109 -0.14 6.57 17.11
CA ASP A 109 -0.19 5.90 18.43
C ASP A 109 1.00 5.00 18.69
N GLY A 110 1.90 4.83 17.73
CA GLY A 110 3.09 3.98 17.85
C GLY A 110 2.83 2.48 17.69
N LYS A 111 1.63 2.09 17.26
CA LYS A 111 1.28 0.67 17.02
C LYS A 111 1.94 0.12 15.75
N TYR A 112 2.01 0.94 14.71
CA TYR A 112 2.79 0.64 13.51
C TYR A 112 4.07 1.46 13.55
N LYS A 113 5.20 0.78 13.51
CA LYS A 113 6.50 1.44 13.39
C LYS A 113 6.82 1.61 11.92
N LEU A 114 7.12 2.84 11.51
CA LEU A 114 7.64 3.09 10.17
C LEU A 114 9.05 2.52 10.06
N PRO A 115 9.41 1.94 8.90
CA PRO A 115 10.74 1.36 8.69
C PRO A 115 11.82 2.41 8.44
N TYR A 116 11.56 3.64 8.81
CA TYR A 116 12.47 4.76 8.64
C TYR A 116 12.33 5.80 9.75
#